data_c76f44ffd12d6415a3a36d96d9fcda67
#
_entry.id   c76f44ffd12d6415a3a36d96d9fcda67
#
_cell.length_a   1.000
_cell.length_b   1.000
_cell.length_c   1.000
_cell.angle_alpha   90.00
_cell.angle_beta   90.00
_cell.angle_gamma   90.00
#
_symmetry.space_group_name_H-M   'P 1'
#
loop_
_entity.id
_entity.type
_entity.pdbx_description
1 polymer ?
#
loop_
_entity_poly.entity_id
_entity_poly.type
_entity_poly.pdbx_seq_one_letter_code
_entity_poly.pdbx_strand_id
1 'polypeptide(L)'
;MSMINYASREINCKLVYYGPGLGGKTTNLETIHGKVAPDTRGKMVSLATETERTLFFDFLPVDLGTVRGFKTRFHLYTVPGQVYYNASRKLILKGVDGVVFVADSQLDRMEANIEAMQNLYDNMAEYGYDVTQIPFVVQYNKRDLPNAAPIADLPAQLNPGWPVEDVAKQKEVPDPYHEGEFLVQQVDGQWVERAPYFESVAVTGDGVFEALRAAAKLILKSLS
;
A
#
# COMPACT_ATOMS: atom_id res chain seq x y z
N MET A 1 3.89 6.20 -12.96
CA MET A 1 5.10 5.93 -13.78
C MET A 1 6.25 6.67 -13.13
N SER A 2 7.13 5.93 -12.50
CA SER A 2 8.27 6.49 -11.77
C SER A 2 9.10 7.38 -12.68
N MET A 3 9.52 8.52 -12.17
CA MET A 3 10.29 9.50 -12.93
C MET A 3 11.77 9.37 -12.56
N ILE A 4 12.58 8.81 -13.46
CA ILE A 4 14.04 8.75 -13.31
C ILE A 4 14.63 10.03 -13.92
N ASN A 5 15.24 10.85 -13.06
CA ASN A 5 15.97 12.03 -13.48
C ASN A 5 17.47 11.71 -13.50
N TYR A 6 18.02 11.50 -14.68
CA TYR A 6 19.43 11.19 -14.85
C TYR A 6 20.36 12.36 -14.53
N ALA A 7 19.89 13.60 -14.74
CA ALA A 7 20.70 14.80 -14.50
C ALA A 7 20.92 15.04 -12.99
N SER A 8 19.86 14.91 -12.19
CA SER A 8 19.96 15.04 -10.73
C SER A 8 20.29 13.72 -10.03
N ARG A 9 20.32 12.60 -10.76
CA ARG A 9 20.44 11.24 -10.22
C ARG A 9 19.38 10.95 -9.14
N GLU A 10 18.12 11.23 -9.47
CA GLU A 10 16.98 10.98 -8.60
C GLU A 10 15.96 10.03 -9.22
N ILE A 11 15.40 9.16 -8.41
CA ILE A 11 14.24 8.34 -8.73
C ILE A 11 13.10 8.82 -7.85
N ASN A 12 12.03 9.32 -8.48
CA ASN A 12 10.82 9.73 -7.79
C ASN A 12 9.74 8.69 -7.97
N CYS A 13 9.22 8.15 -6.87
CA CYS A 13 8.20 7.11 -6.85
C CYS A 13 6.95 7.61 -6.13
N LYS A 14 5.78 7.29 -6.67
CA LYS A 14 4.49 7.59 -6.07
C LYS A 14 3.91 6.36 -5.40
N LEU A 15 3.78 6.39 -4.07
CA LEU A 15 3.19 5.35 -3.26
C LEU A 15 1.87 5.83 -2.65
N VAL A 16 0.78 5.11 -2.91
CA VAL A 16 -0.56 5.49 -2.44
C VAL A 16 -1.02 4.55 -1.33
N TYR A 17 -1.36 5.13 -0.18
CA TYR A 17 -2.03 4.47 0.93
C TYR A 17 -3.53 4.49 0.68
N TYR A 18 -4.10 3.34 0.36
CA TYR A 18 -5.51 3.15 0.06
C TYR A 18 -6.22 2.36 1.17
N GLY A 19 -7.56 2.35 1.19
CA GLY A 19 -8.33 1.59 2.18
C GLY A 19 -9.55 2.37 2.71
N PRO A 20 -10.33 1.76 3.61
CA PRO A 20 -11.58 2.31 4.11
C PRO A 20 -11.38 3.60 4.93
N GLY A 21 -12.47 4.31 5.14
CA GLY A 21 -12.53 5.40 6.09
C GLY A 21 -12.11 4.94 7.49
N LEU A 22 -11.31 5.76 8.17
CA LEU A 22 -10.78 5.49 9.52
C LEU A 22 -9.85 4.28 9.61
N GLY A 23 -9.43 3.66 8.50
CA GLY A 23 -8.51 2.52 8.49
C GLY A 23 -7.09 2.81 8.98
N GLY A 24 -6.72 4.09 9.15
CA GLY A 24 -5.41 4.51 9.70
C GLY A 24 -4.40 4.97 8.63
N LYS A 25 -4.84 5.31 7.43
CA LYS A 25 -3.97 5.81 6.34
C LYS A 25 -3.18 7.06 6.73
N THR A 26 -3.88 8.09 7.20
CA THR A 26 -3.28 9.34 7.71
C THR A 26 -2.34 9.06 8.88
N THR A 27 -2.75 8.22 9.83
CA THR A 27 -1.93 7.84 10.99
C THR A 27 -0.62 7.16 10.56
N ASN A 28 -0.63 6.34 9.50
CA ASN A 28 0.59 5.80 8.93
C ASN A 28 1.56 6.91 8.50
N LEU A 29 1.09 7.90 7.73
CA LEU A 29 1.95 9.00 7.28
C LEU A 29 2.43 9.87 8.44
N GLU A 30 1.57 10.16 9.41
CA GLU A 30 1.93 10.90 10.63
C GLU A 30 3.02 10.17 11.43
N THR A 31 2.89 8.86 11.58
CA THR A 31 3.86 8.02 12.27
C THR A 31 5.19 7.95 11.51
N ILE A 32 5.15 7.76 10.20
CA ILE A 32 6.34 7.83 9.35
C ILE A 32 7.01 9.20 9.50
N HIS A 33 6.25 10.27 9.36
CA HIS A 33 6.75 11.63 9.51
C HIS A 33 7.37 11.86 10.90
N GLY A 34 6.73 11.36 11.96
CA GLY A 34 7.24 11.51 13.32
C GLY A 34 8.56 10.78 13.61
N LYS A 35 8.74 9.60 12.99
CA LYS A 35 9.85 8.68 13.31
C LYS A 35 11.03 8.74 12.34
N VAL A 36 10.84 9.20 11.09
CA VAL A 36 11.97 9.39 10.13
C VAL A 36 12.79 10.62 10.51
N ALA A 37 14.09 10.56 10.25
CA ALA A 37 14.99 11.68 10.53
C ALA A 37 14.57 12.94 9.74
N PRO A 38 14.65 14.14 10.33
CA PRO A 38 14.17 15.37 9.70
C PRO A 38 14.80 15.71 8.34
N ASP A 39 16.05 15.28 8.13
CA ASP A 39 16.82 15.49 6.90
C ASP A 39 16.43 14.51 5.76
N THR A 40 15.70 13.45 6.11
CA THR A 40 15.23 12.44 5.14
C THR A 40 13.75 12.59 4.80
N ARG A 41 13.06 13.60 5.34
CA ARG A 41 11.63 13.86 5.08
C ARG A 41 11.39 15.30 4.67
N GLY A 42 10.39 15.50 3.81
CA GLY A 42 9.87 16.83 3.56
C GLY A 42 8.73 17.22 4.51
N LYS A 43 8.13 18.35 4.26
CA LYS A 43 6.95 18.81 5.00
C LYS A 43 5.76 17.92 4.67
N MET A 44 5.09 17.41 5.69
CA MET A 44 3.79 16.77 5.52
C MET A 44 2.74 17.85 5.21
N VAL A 45 1.96 17.62 4.17
CA VAL A 45 0.85 18.49 3.77
C VAL A 45 -0.43 17.69 3.90
N SER A 46 -1.37 18.22 4.67
CA SER A 46 -2.72 17.65 4.77
C SER A 46 -3.71 18.68 4.23
N LEU A 47 -4.45 18.29 3.22
CA LEU A 47 -5.53 19.09 2.67
C LEU A 47 -6.85 18.61 3.29
N ALA A 48 -7.16 19.14 4.47
CA ALA A 48 -8.42 18.93 5.17
C ALA A 48 -9.24 20.20 5.14
N THR A 49 -10.58 20.10 5.12
CA THR A 49 -11.46 21.25 5.44
C THR A 49 -11.80 21.26 6.91
N GLU A 50 -12.27 22.42 7.40
CA GLU A 50 -12.65 22.64 8.81
C GLU A 50 -13.76 21.69 9.29
N THR A 51 -14.55 21.15 8.37
CA THR A 51 -15.70 20.29 8.69
C THR A 51 -15.46 18.79 8.48
N GLU A 52 -14.44 18.38 7.70
CA GLU A 52 -14.17 16.98 7.40
C GLU A 52 -12.66 16.67 7.36
N ARG A 53 -12.29 15.56 8.03
CA ARG A 53 -10.89 15.14 8.27
C ARG A 53 -10.22 14.59 7.04
N THR A 54 -10.13 15.07 5.96
CA THR A 54 -9.43 14.64 4.73
C THR A 54 -10.36 14.75 3.53
N LEU A 55 -10.56 15.96 3.03
CA LEU A 55 -11.32 16.17 1.80
C LEU A 55 -10.57 15.73 0.57
N PHE A 56 -9.25 15.78 0.57
CA PHE A 56 -8.48 15.51 -0.63
C PHE A 56 -7.42 14.44 -0.43
N PHE A 57 -6.36 14.68 0.35
CA PHE A 57 -5.29 13.72 0.59
C PHE A 57 -4.26 14.26 1.59
N ASP A 58 -3.50 13.36 2.19
CA ASP A 58 -2.24 13.72 2.85
C ASP A 58 -1.09 13.41 1.89
N PHE A 59 -0.04 14.21 1.98
CA PHE A 59 1.16 14.07 1.17
C PHE A 59 2.39 14.18 2.06
N LEU A 60 3.31 13.22 1.90
CA LEU A 60 4.58 13.18 2.61
C LEU A 60 5.71 12.72 1.69
N PRO A 61 6.68 13.58 1.32
CA PRO A 61 7.88 13.13 0.64
C PRO A 61 8.89 12.55 1.65
N VAL A 62 9.46 11.38 1.33
CA VAL A 62 10.45 10.68 2.16
C VAL A 62 11.60 10.19 1.28
N ASP A 63 12.82 10.43 1.72
CA ASP A 63 14.03 9.90 1.08
C ASP A 63 14.36 8.54 1.70
N LEU A 64 14.37 7.49 0.91
CA LEU A 64 14.64 6.10 1.35
C LEU A 64 16.06 5.63 0.99
N GLY A 65 17.00 6.56 0.83
CA GLY A 65 18.40 6.27 0.56
C GLY A 65 18.76 6.27 -0.92
N THR A 66 19.83 5.54 -1.26
CA THR A 66 20.40 5.54 -2.61
C THR A 66 20.42 4.13 -3.19
N VAL A 67 19.94 3.98 -4.42
CA VAL A 67 19.97 2.70 -5.15
C VAL A 67 20.72 2.91 -6.48
N ARG A 68 21.76 2.13 -6.71
CA ARG A 68 22.60 2.20 -7.94
C ARG A 68 23.10 3.63 -8.24
N GLY A 69 23.41 4.41 -7.19
CA GLY A 69 23.88 5.79 -7.33
C GLY A 69 22.80 6.86 -7.55
N PHE A 70 21.52 6.45 -7.53
CA PHE A 70 20.37 7.37 -7.60
C PHE A 70 19.76 7.54 -6.21
N LYS A 71 19.50 8.78 -5.81
CA LYS A 71 18.72 9.10 -4.62
C LYS A 71 17.27 8.72 -4.86
N THR A 72 16.67 7.95 -3.92
CA THR A 72 15.28 7.49 -4.08
C THR A 72 14.36 8.32 -3.19
N ARG A 73 13.45 9.04 -3.81
CA ARG A 73 12.43 9.84 -3.14
C ARG A 73 11.07 9.25 -3.36
N PHE A 74 10.41 8.90 -2.26
CA PHE A 74 9.05 8.39 -2.27
C PHE A 74 8.07 9.50 -1.89
N HIS A 75 7.08 9.68 -2.73
CA HIS A 75 5.96 10.58 -2.54
C HIS A 75 4.78 9.75 -2.02
N LEU A 76 4.57 9.79 -0.69
CA LEU A 76 3.50 9.05 -0.04
C LEU A 76 2.22 9.88 -0.09
N TYR A 77 1.13 9.27 -0.52
CA TYR A 77 -0.19 9.89 -0.59
C TYR A 77 -1.21 9.04 0.15
N THR A 78 -2.17 9.66 0.85
CA THR A 78 -3.39 8.99 1.28
C THR A 78 -4.55 9.33 0.34
N VAL A 79 -5.55 8.46 0.26
CA VAL A 79 -6.83 8.79 -0.38
C VAL A 79 -7.88 9.10 0.68
N PRO A 80 -8.91 9.93 0.37
CA PRO A 80 -10.07 10.11 1.23
C PRO A 80 -10.73 8.77 1.54
N GLY A 81 -11.07 8.56 2.81
CA GLY A 81 -11.64 7.28 3.26
C GLY A 81 -13.09 7.06 2.88
N GLN A 82 -13.86 8.12 2.66
CA GLN A 82 -15.28 8.03 2.36
C GLN A 82 -15.52 7.82 0.86
N VAL A 83 -16.46 6.95 0.52
CA VAL A 83 -16.81 6.58 -0.88
C VAL A 83 -17.31 7.75 -1.72
N TYR A 84 -17.87 8.78 -1.12
CA TYR A 84 -18.34 9.99 -1.81
C TYR A 84 -17.25 10.75 -2.56
N TYR A 85 -15.96 10.54 -2.21
CA TYR A 85 -14.82 11.20 -2.83
C TYR A 85 -14.13 10.36 -3.91
N ASN A 86 -14.90 9.54 -4.63
CA ASN A 86 -14.35 8.65 -5.65
C ASN A 86 -13.52 9.40 -6.72
N ALA A 87 -13.96 10.59 -7.14
CA ALA A 87 -13.20 11.41 -8.09
C ALA A 87 -11.81 11.81 -7.55
N SER A 88 -11.69 12.15 -6.27
CA SER A 88 -10.40 12.45 -5.62
C SER A 88 -9.54 11.21 -5.49
N ARG A 89 -10.11 10.05 -5.11
CA ARG A 89 -9.41 8.77 -5.06
C ARG A 89 -8.80 8.42 -6.41
N LYS A 90 -9.56 8.54 -7.49
CA LYS A 90 -9.10 8.31 -8.87
C LYS A 90 -7.95 9.25 -9.23
N LEU A 91 -8.10 10.56 -8.98
CA LEU A 91 -7.06 11.53 -9.29
C LEU A 91 -5.73 11.20 -8.60
N ILE A 92 -5.79 10.74 -7.35
CA ILE A 92 -4.59 10.36 -6.58
C ILE A 92 -3.94 9.10 -7.16
N LEU A 93 -4.72 8.16 -7.70
CA LEU A 93 -4.16 6.93 -8.32
C LEU A 93 -3.47 7.20 -9.67
N LYS A 94 -3.71 8.33 -10.31
CA LYS A 94 -3.05 8.63 -11.59
C LYS A 94 -1.54 8.68 -11.42
N GLY A 95 -0.83 7.83 -12.19
CA GLY A 95 0.63 7.72 -12.15
C GLY A 95 1.17 7.04 -10.89
N VAL A 96 0.36 6.21 -10.23
CA VAL A 96 0.79 5.41 -9.08
C VAL A 96 1.87 4.39 -9.49
N ASP A 97 2.88 4.24 -8.64
CA ASP A 97 3.96 3.27 -8.81
C ASP A 97 3.82 2.08 -7.85
N GLY A 98 3.04 2.23 -6.79
CA GLY A 98 2.71 1.17 -5.86
C GLY A 98 1.61 1.57 -4.89
N VAL A 99 0.98 0.56 -4.29
CA VAL A 99 -0.13 0.73 -3.35
C VAL A 99 0.17 0.00 -2.05
N VAL A 100 -0.11 0.66 -0.92
CA VAL A 100 -0.28 0.02 0.40
C VAL A 100 -1.76 0.06 0.73
N PHE A 101 -2.42 -1.09 0.73
CA PHE A 101 -3.80 -1.19 1.16
C PHE A 101 -3.86 -1.35 2.68
N VAL A 102 -4.34 -0.32 3.37
CA VAL A 102 -4.45 -0.29 4.83
C VAL A 102 -5.85 -0.75 5.21
N ALA A 103 -5.96 -2.02 5.57
CA ALA A 103 -7.19 -2.62 6.06
C ALA A 103 -7.37 -2.36 7.56
N ASP A 104 -8.59 -2.14 7.98
CA ASP A 104 -8.98 -2.11 9.38
C ASP A 104 -9.26 -3.54 9.86
N SER A 105 -8.46 -4.07 10.80
CA SER A 105 -8.57 -5.46 11.23
C SER A 105 -9.81 -5.77 12.07
N GLN A 106 -10.59 -4.78 12.47
CA GLN A 106 -11.80 -5.00 13.29
C GLN A 106 -12.85 -5.81 12.51
N LEU A 107 -13.48 -6.78 13.17
CA LEU A 107 -14.50 -7.66 12.57
C LEU A 107 -15.66 -6.90 11.92
N ASP A 108 -16.12 -5.84 12.56
CA ASP A 108 -17.21 -4.98 12.09
C ASP A 108 -16.82 -4.03 10.95
N ARG A 109 -15.53 -4.03 10.55
CA ARG A 109 -15.00 -3.22 9.46
C ARG A 109 -14.73 -3.99 8.17
N MET A 110 -14.99 -5.29 8.16
CA MET A 110 -14.66 -6.16 7.02
C MET A 110 -15.38 -5.73 5.74
N GLU A 111 -16.67 -5.44 5.82
CA GLU A 111 -17.45 -4.96 4.67
C GLU A 111 -16.87 -3.66 4.09
N ALA A 112 -16.48 -2.70 4.95
CA ALA A 112 -15.85 -1.46 4.51
C ALA A 112 -14.46 -1.69 3.86
N ASN A 113 -13.71 -2.70 4.31
CA ASN A 113 -12.45 -3.10 3.67
C ASN A 113 -12.71 -3.65 2.27
N ILE A 114 -13.69 -4.56 2.12
CA ILE A 114 -14.04 -5.18 0.84
C ILE A 114 -14.52 -4.11 -0.16
N GLU A 115 -15.42 -3.21 0.29
CA GLU A 115 -15.88 -2.09 -0.54
C GLU A 115 -14.72 -1.19 -0.99
N ALA A 116 -13.79 -0.86 -0.09
CA ALA A 116 -12.64 -0.05 -0.43
C ALA A 116 -11.67 -0.76 -1.39
N MET A 117 -11.51 -2.08 -1.27
CA MET A 117 -10.69 -2.89 -2.17
C MET A 117 -11.31 -2.94 -3.57
N GLN A 118 -12.61 -3.22 -3.67
CA GLN A 118 -13.33 -3.21 -4.95
C GLN A 118 -13.23 -1.84 -5.62
N ASN A 119 -13.45 -0.76 -4.86
CA ASN A 119 -13.32 0.60 -5.37
C ASN A 119 -11.90 0.93 -5.88
N LEU A 120 -10.86 0.38 -5.23
CA LEU A 120 -9.48 0.50 -5.73
C LEU A 120 -9.35 -0.17 -7.09
N TYR A 121 -9.81 -1.40 -7.24
CA TYR A 121 -9.72 -2.15 -8.49
C TYR A 121 -10.48 -1.46 -9.63
N ASP A 122 -11.69 -1.00 -9.38
CA ASP A 122 -12.51 -0.26 -10.36
C ASP A 122 -11.80 1.02 -10.81
N ASN A 123 -11.28 1.80 -9.87
CA ASN A 123 -10.55 3.04 -10.16
C ASN A 123 -9.25 2.81 -10.93
N MET A 124 -8.53 1.72 -10.67
CA MET A 124 -7.33 1.34 -11.41
C MET A 124 -7.67 0.88 -12.82
N ALA A 125 -8.71 0.06 -12.97
CA ALA A 125 -9.19 -0.41 -14.27
C ALA A 125 -9.62 0.74 -15.19
N GLU A 126 -10.27 1.79 -14.66
CA GLU A 126 -10.64 2.97 -15.44
C GLU A 126 -9.44 3.74 -16.02
N TYR A 127 -8.25 3.65 -15.39
CA TYR A 127 -7.01 4.18 -15.94
C TYR A 127 -6.26 3.19 -16.83
N GLY A 128 -6.82 2.00 -17.05
CA GLY A 128 -6.16 0.93 -17.78
C GLY A 128 -4.99 0.30 -17.02
N TYR A 129 -4.95 0.44 -15.70
CA TYR A 129 -3.94 -0.22 -14.86
C TYR A 129 -4.39 -1.64 -14.54
N ASP A 130 -3.49 -2.56 -14.76
CA ASP A 130 -3.61 -3.93 -14.26
C ASP A 130 -3.04 -3.99 -12.83
N VAL A 131 -3.91 -4.23 -11.85
CA VAL A 131 -3.53 -4.29 -10.44
C VAL A 131 -2.48 -5.36 -10.17
N THR A 132 -2.45 -6.44 -10.96
CA THR A 132 -1.48 -7.53 -10.82
C THR A 132 -0.06 -7.12 -11.23
N GLN A 133 0.08 -6.03 -11.98
CA GLN A 133 1.36 -5.51 -12.44
C GLN A 133 1.86 -4.34 -11.59
N ILE A 134 1.05 -3.84 -10.65
CA ILE A 134 1.43 -2.75 -9.78
C ILE A 134 1.93 -3.30 -8.44
N PRO A 135 3.11 -2.89 -7.96
CA PRO A 135 3.59 -3.20 -6.62
C PRO A 135 2.51 -2.97 -5.56
N PHE A 136 2.12 -4.04 -4.88
CA PHE A 136 0.99 -4.05 -3.97
C PHE A 136 1.39 -4.68 -2.63
N VAL A 137 1.02 -4.05 -1.53
CA VAL A 137 1.23 -4.56 -0.16
C VAL A 137 -0.07 -4.40 0.62
N VAL A 138 -0.45 -5.41 1.38
CA VAL A 138 -1.57 -5.33 2.31
C VAL A 138 -1.04 -5.06 3.73
N GLN A 139 -1.64 -4.09 4.41
CA GLN A 139 -1.34 -3.77 5.80
C GLN A 139 -2.60 -3.99 6.64
N TYR A 140 -2.61 -5.04 7.45
CA TYR A 140 -3.68 -5.31 8.42
C TYR A 140 -3.44 -4.47 9.67
N ASN A 141 -4.07 -3.31 9.72
CA ASN A 141 -3.88 -2.30 10.77
C ASN A 141 -4.83 -2.51 11.96
N LYS A 142 -4.49 -1.89 13.10
CA LYS A 142 -5.23 -1.93 14.37
C LYS A 142 -5.23 -3.32 15.02
N ARG A 143 -4.10 -4.03 14.91
CA ARG A 143 -3.94 -5.36 15.53
C ARG A 143 -3.96 -5.33 17.07
N ASP A 144 -3.85 -4.16 17.67
CA ASP A 144 -3.93 -3.90 19.10
C ASP A 144 -5.37 -3.90 19.65
N LEU A 145 -6.38 -3.84 18.78
CA LEU A 145 -7.77 -3.76 19.22
C LEU A 145 -8.33 -5.15 19.56
N PRO A 146 -9.15 -5.26 20.63
CA PRO A 146 -9.63 -6.55 21.13
C PRO A 146 -10.61 -7.25 20.18
N ASN A 147 -11.22 -6.53 19.25
CA ASN A 147 -12.13 -7.05 18.23
C ASN A 147 -11.44 -7.22 16.85
N ALA A 148 -10.11 -7.24 16.81
CA ALA A 148 -9.38 -7.55 15.60
C ALA A 148 -9.64 -9.00 15.17
N ALA A 149 -9.98 -9.20 13.89
CA ALA A 149 -10.18 -10.54 13.33
C ALA A 149 -8.90 -11.39 13.44
N PRO A 150 -9.01 -12.72 13.58
CA PRO A 150 -7.86 -13.60 13.50
C PRO A 150 -7.09 -13.37 12.19
N ILE A 151 -5.76 -13.36 12.27
CA ILE A 151 -4.93 -13.08 11.08
C ILE A 151 -5.17 -14.09 9.96
N ALA A 152 -5.44 -15.35 10.32
CA ALA A 152 -5.70 -16.42 9.37
C ALA A 152 -6.94 -16.18 8.48
N ASP A 153 -7.91 -15.39 8.95
CA ASP A 153 -9.17 -15.15 8.25
C ASP A 153 -9.08 -13.97 7.26
N LEU A 154 -8.15 -13.05 7.48
CA LEU A 154 -8.02 -11.82 6.69
C LEU A 154 -7.57 -12.05 5.24
N PRO A 155 -6.56 -12.90 4.96
CA PRO A 155 -6.10 -13.10 3.59
C PRO A 155 -7.16 -13.68 2.66
N ALA A 156 -8.03 -14.56 3.15
CA ALA A 156 -9.09 -15.14 2.33
C ALA A 156 -10.06 -14.11 1.75
N GLN A 157 -10.25 -13.00 2.44
CA GLN A 157 -11.20 -11.94 2.04
C GLN A 157 -10.51 -10.74 1.37
N LEU A 158 -9.32 -10.38 1.83
CA LEU A 158 -8.64 -9.14 1.43
C LEU A 158 -7.38 -9.38 0.59
N ASN A 159 -6.89 -10.59 0.51
CA ASN A 159 -5.70 -10.96 -0.25
C ASN A 159 -5.81 -12.39 -0.80
N PRO A 160 -6.91 -12.72 -1.51
CA PRO A 160 -7.14 -14.09 -1.99
C PRO A 160 -6.10 -14.54 -3.01
N GLY A 161 -5.41 -13.59 -3.64
CA GLY A 161 -4.45 -13.78 -4.71
C GLY A 161 -5.04 -13.57 -6.10
N TRP A 162 -4.15 -13.38 -7.06
CA TRP A 162 -4.47 -13.25 -8.47
C TRP A 162 -4.01 -14.46 -9.24
N PRO A 163 -4.76 -14.91 -10.26
CA PRO A 163 -4.33 -16.02 -11.11
C PRO A 163 -2.99 -15.70 -11.80
N VAL A 164 -2.08 -16.68 -11.80
CA VAL A 164 -0.81 -16.58 -12.51
C VAL A 164 -0.96 -17.24 -13.88
N GLU A 165 -1.19 -16.46 -14.91
CA GLU A 165 -1.37 -16.93 -16.28
C GLU A 165 -0.05 -17.29 -16.96
N ASP A 166 1.04 -16.58 -16.63
CA ASP A 166 2.36 -16.84 -17.19
C ASP A 166 2.95 -18.13 -16.63
N VAL A 167 3.04 -19.16 -17.48
CA VAL A 167 3.55 -20.49 -17.12
C VAL A 167 4.98 -20.43 -16.55
N ALA A 168 5.81 -19.48 -16.99
CA ALA A 168 7.15 -19.31 -16.47
C ALA A 168 7.20 -18.85 -15.00
N LYS A 169 6.11 -18.23 -14.52
CA LYS A 169 5.95 -17.80 -13.13
C LYS A 169 5.21 -18.82 -12.26
N GLN A 170 4.67 -19.90 -12.84
CA GLN A 170 3.94 -20.96 -12.13
C GLN A 170 4.90 -21.86 -11.35
N LYS A 171 5.46 -21.35 -10.26
CA LYS A 171 6.31 -22.05 -9.30
C LYS A 171 6.14 -21.46 -7.92
N GLU A 172 6.34 -22.26 -6.90
CA GLU A 172 6.34 -21.79 -5.53
C GLU A 172 7.39 -20.70 -5.29
N VAL A 173 6.93 -19.58 -4.76
CA VAL A 173 7.77 -18.45 -4.34
C VAL A 173 7.51 -18.22 -2.86
N PRO A 174 8.48 -18.57 -1.98
CA PRO A 174 8.33 -18.34 -0.54
C PRO A 174 8.08 -16.86 -0.23
N ASP A 175 7.25 -16.59 0.78
CA ASP A 175 7.09 -15.26 1.32
C ASP A 175 8.36 -14.90 2.12
N PRO A 176 9.10 -13.85 1.76
CA PRO A 176 10.31 -13.46 2.47
C PRO A 176 10.03 -12.82 3.84
N TYR A 177 8.77 -12.60 4.18
CA TYR A 177 8.33 -11.91 5.40
C TYR A 177 7.64 -12.86 6.40
N HIS A 178 7.11 -14.01 5.92
CA HIS A 178 6.38 -14.99 6.75
C HIS A 178 6.91 -16.40 6.50
N GLU A 179 7.51 -16.99 7.51
CA GLU A 179 8.06 -18.35 7.44
C GLU A 179 6.96 -19.38 7.19
N GLY A 180 7.17 -20.23 6.21
CA GLY A 180 6.21 -21.29 5.84
C GLY A 180 5.07 -20.84 4.93
N GLU A 181 4.99 -19.54 4.59
CA GLU A 181 4.02 -19.01 3.64
C GLU A 181 4.64 -18.80 2.24
N PHE A 182 3.77 -18.63 1.24
CA PHE A 182 4.18 -18.44 -0.15
C PHE A 182 3.45 -17.26 -0.78
N LEU A 183 4.19 -16.42 -1.52
CA LEU A 183 3.62 -15.37 -2.37
C LEU A 183 3.01 -15.96 -3.64
N VAL A 184 3.64 -16.99 -4.21
CA VAL A 184 3.09 -17.75 -5.34
C VAL A 184 2.98 -19.20 -4.93
N GLN A 185 1.79 -19.78 -5.08
CA GLN A 185 1.51 -21.19 -4.74
C GLN A 185 0.35 -21.73 -5.55
N GLN A 186 0.19 -23.05 -5.52
CA GLN A 186 -0.99 -23.69 -6.09
C GLN A 186 -2.09 -23.83 -5.05
N VAL A 187 -3.29 -23.31 -5.37
CA VAL A 187 -4.48 -23.41 -4.55
C VAL A 187 -5.59 -24.01 -5.42
N ASP A 188 -6.17 -25.13 -5.00
CA ASP A 188 -7.21 -25.87 -5.74
C ASP A 188 -6.86 -26.13 -7.22
N GLY A 189 -5.57 -26.43 -7.48
CA GLY A 189 -5.09 -26.70 -8.82
C GLY A 189 -4.77 -25.46 -9.67
N GLN A 190 -5.00 -24.28 -9.18
CA GLN A 190 -4.70 -23.01 -9.85
C GLN A 190 -3.51 -22.30 -9.19
N TRP A 191 -2.59 -21.78 -10.00
CA TRP A 191 -1.51 -20.94 -9.50
C TRP A 191 -2.01 -19.54 -9.18
N VAL A 192 -1.74 -19.08 -7.95
CA VAL A 192 -2.12 -17.75 -7.48
C VAL A 192 -0.92 -17.02 -6.91
N GLU A 193 -0.86 -15.71 -7.13
CA GLU A 193 0.10 -14.80 -6.54
C GLU A 193 -0.63 -13.90 -5.53
N ARG A 194 -0.13 -13.81 -4.32
CA ARG A 194 -0.63 -12.95 -3.25
C ARG A 194 0.30 -11.77 -3.02
N ALA A 195 -0.27 -10.65 -2.63
CA ALA A 195 0.54 -9.53 -2.14
C ALA A 195 1.19 -9.89 -0.79
N PRO A 196 2.43 -9.45 -0.51
CA PRO A 196 2.96 -9.50 0.84
C PRO A 196 2.08 -8.68 1.78
N TYR A 197 1.90 -9.16 3.01
CA TYR A 197 1.12 -8.47 4.02
C TYR A 197 1.92 -8.18 5.29
N PHE A 198 1.43 -7.26 6.10
CA PHE A 198 2.03 -6.91 7.39
C PHE A 198 0.93 -6.62 8.40
N GLU A 199 1.04 -7.22 9.57
CA GLU A 199 0.26 -6.81 10.74
C GLU A 199 0.80 -5.49 11.26
N SER A 200 -0.07 -4.57 11.67
CA SER A 200 0.37 -3.25 12.10
C SER A 200 -0.49 -2.61 13.17
N VAL A 201 0.15 -1.69 13.88
CA VAL A 201 -0.48 -0.73 14.79
C VAL A 201 0.05 0.65 14.41
N ALA A 202 -0.68 1.36 13.58
CA ALA A 202 -0.19 2.61 12.99
C ALA A 202 0.18 3.68 14.04
N VAL A 203 -0.53 3.73 15.17
CA VAL A 203 -0.29 4.70 16.25
C VAL A 203 1.04 4.44 16.98
N THR A 204 1.51 3.21 17.09
CA THR A 204 2.80 2.85 17.70
C THR A 204 3.91 2.77 16.66
N GLY A 205 3.54 2.49 15.39
CA GLY A 205 4.45 2.31 14.26
C GLY A 205 4.87 0.87 14.02
N ASP A 206 4.31 -0.07 14.78
CA ASP A 206 4.57 -1.50 14.56
C ASP A 206 4.04 -1.90 13.18
N GLY A 207 4.83 -2.62 12.39
CA GLY A 207 4.50 -3.06 11.04
C GLY A 207 4.46 -1.95 9.96
N VAL A 208 4.48 -0.67 10.36
CA VAL A 208 4.36 0.48 9.43
C VAL A 208 5.58 0.59 8.51
N PHE A 209 6.78 0.48 9.08
CA PHE A 209 8.03 0.60 8.32
C PHE A 209 8.34 -0.65 7.52
N GLU A 210 7.92 -1.81 7.99
CA GLU A 210 8.02 -3.09 7.29
C GLU A 210 7.21 -3.02 5.99
N ALA A 211 5.94 -2.60 6.07
CA ALA A 211 5.07 -2.40 4.91
C ALA A 211 5.64 -1.35 3.93
N LEU A 212 6.12 -0.21 4.43
CA LEU A 212 6.73 0.83 3.60
C LEU A 212 7.98 0.31 2.87
N ARG A 213 8.87 -0.41 3.57
CA ARG A 213 10.10 -0.96 2.97
C ARG A 213 9.78 -2.02 1.93
N ALA A 214 8.80 -2.89 2.19
CA ALA A 214 8.36 -3.90 1.24
C ALA A 214 7.80 -3.25 -0.03
N ALA A 215 6.89 -2.29 0.09
CA ALA A 215 6.35 -1.54 -1.03
C ALA A 215 7.45 -0.83 -1.84
N ALA A 216 8.36 -0.15 -1.15
CA ALA A 216 9.49 0.53 -1.80
C ALA A 216 10.39 -0.45 -2.56
N LYS A 217 10.71 -1.61 -1.97
CA LYS A 217 11.51 -2.66 -2.61
C LYS A 217 10.84 -3.22 -3.86
N LEU A 218 9.53 -3.47 -3.81
CA LEU A 218 8.76 -3.94 -4.97
C LEU A 218 8.77 -2.90 -6.09
N ILE A 219 8.52 -1.61 -5.78
CA ILE A 219 8.56 -0.51 -6.76
C ILE A 219 9.95 -0.43 -7.41
N LEU A 220 11.02 -0.43 -6.61
CA LEU A 220 12.38 -0.34 -7.16
C LEU A 220 12.77 -1.56 -7.99
N LYS A 221 12.23 -2.74 -7.67
CA LYS A 221 12.41 -3.96 -8.46
C LYS A 221 11.67 -3.89 -9.80
N SER A 222 10.50 -3.27 -9.86
CA SER A 222 9.74 -3.12 -11.12
C SER A 222 10.38 -2.11 -12.09
N LEU A 223 11.34 -1.30 -11.63
CA LEU A 223 12.10 -0.33 -12.44
C LEU A 223 13.41 -0.92 -13.01
N SER A 224 13.78 -2.12 -12.62
CA SER A 224 15.03 -2.78 -13.05
C SER A 224 14.75 -3.81 -14.10
#